data_eefab2e5109a91672b83538ccf99e7c7
#
_entry.id   eefab2e5109a91672b83538ccf99e7c7
#
_cell.length_a   1.000
_cell.length_b   1.000
_cell.length_c   1.000
_cell.angle_alpha   90.00
_cell.angle_beta   90.00
_cell.angle_gamma   90.00
#
_symmetry.space_group_name_H-M   'P 1'
#
loop_
_entity.id
_entity.type
_entity.pdbx_description
1 polymer ?
#
loop_
_entity_poly.entity_id
_entity_poly.type
_entity_poly.pdbx_seq_one_letter_code
_entity_poly.pdbx_strand_id
1 'polypeptide(L)'
;MKTILITGATDGIGLETAGKLVSLGHRVLLHGRSREKLRAVTETLQVSPGPGPVENYVADLSRLVEVESFAAAILEKHDHLDVIINNAGVYSAPIATTSDGLDLRFAVNTIAPYLLTKRLLPLLNTEGRVINLSSAAQSPVDLESLRGNRPINDGEAYAQSKLALTMWTGGLAASLGDIGPVIIAVNPGSFLGSKMVKEAYGMAGKDLSIGANILTRAALNDEFATASGKYFDNDAEDFGYPHPDALNAAKMANIIEEIEAVLSAKLSA
;
A
#
# COMPACT_ATOMS: atom_id res chain seq x y z
N MET A 1 -1.23 16.00 16.32
CA MET A 1 -1.86 14.66 16.11
C MET A 1 -2.21 14.56 14.64
N LYS A 2 -1.81 13.48 13.95
CA LYS A 2 -2.13 13.20 12.54
C LYS A 2 -3.18 12.12 12.44
N THR A 3 -3.97 12.10 11.37
CA THR A 3 -4.92 11.03 11.01
C THR A 3 -4.30 10.18 9.90
N ILE A 4 -4.02 8.90 10.19
CA ILE A 4 -3.21 8.01 9.36
C ILE A 4 -3.97 6.73 9.04
N LEU A 5 -4.21 6.46 7.77
CA LEU A 5 -4.78 5.21 7.29
C LEU A 5 -3.68 4.18 7.02
N ILE A 6 -3.85 2.94 7.52
CA ILE A 6 -2.93 1.83 7.23
C ILE A 6 -3.72 0.63 6.71
N THR A 7 -3.43 0.21 5.48
CA THR A 7 -4.00 -1.03 4.95
C THR A 7 -3.19 -2.26 5.40
N GLY A 8 -3.87 -3.38 5.69
CA GLY A 8 -3.21 -4.60 6.16
C GLY A 8 -2.58 -4.45 7.56
N ALA A 9 -3.27 -3.77 8.47
CA ALA A 9 -2.77 -3.41 9.80
C ALA A 9 -2.98 -4.49 10.89
N THR A 10 -3.41 -5.71 10.52
CA THR A 10 -3.72 -6.77 11.50
C THR A 10 -2.59 -7.79 11.70
N ASP A 11 -1.47 -7.63 11.00
CA ASP A 11 -0.32 -8.55 11.07
C ASP A 11 0.95 -7.86 10.52
N GLY A 12 2.12 -8.43 10.82
CA GLY A 12 3.39 -8.07 10.22
C GLY A 12 3.78 -6.59 10.38
N ILE A 13 4.36 -6.03 9.32
CA ILE A 13 4.87 -4.64 9.30
C ILE A 13 3.74 -3.64 9.58
N GLY A 14 2.53 -3.89 9.04
CA GLY A 14 1.39 -2.98 9.23
C GLY A 14 0.95 -2.89 10.68
N LEU A 15 0.91 -4.00 11.41
CA LEU A 15 0.59 -4.03 12.84
C LEU A 15 1.65 -3.30 13.67
N GLU A 16 2.94 -3.59 13.41
CA GLU A 16 4.05 -2.91 14.08
C GLU A 16 4.04 -1.39 13.84
N THR A 17 3.78 -0.97 12.60
CA THR A 17 3.67 0.44 12.25
C THR A 17 2.49 1.10 12.95
N ALA A 18 1.33 0.43 12.98
CA ALA A 18 0.14 0.92 13.68
C ALA A 18 0.43 1.12 15.17
N GLY A 19 1.07 0.13 15.82
CA GLY A 19 1.47 0.23 17.23
C GLY A 19 2.36 1.42 17.53
N LYS A 20 3.38 1.67 16.69
CA LYS A 20 4.27 2.83 16.82
C LYS A 20 3.50 4.15 16.69
N LEU A 21 2.66 4.29 15.65
CA LEU A 21 1.91 5.52 15.40
C LEU A 21 0.88 5.82 16.49
N VAL A 22 0.18 4.79 17.01
CA VAL A 22 -0.74 4.92 18.13
C VAL A 22 0.00 5.32 19.42
N SER A 23 1.17 4.74 19.69
CA SER A 23 1.98 5.09 20.86
C SER A 23 2.54 6.53 20.80
N LEU A 24 2.71 7.08 19.60
CA LEU A 24 3.08 8.48 19.36
C LEU A 24 1.88 9.45 19.46
N GLY A 25 0.68 8.95 19.78
CA GLY A 25 -0.52 9.76 19.96
C GLY A 25 -1.24 10.15 18.66
N HIS A 26 -0.96 9.49 17.54
CA HIS A 26 -1.66 9.71 16.27
C HIS A 26 -2.97 8.93 16.20
N ARG A 27 -3.97 9.48 15.49
CA ARG A 27 -5.18 8.73 15.12
C ARG A 27 -4.84 7.75 14.00
N VAL A 28 -5.15 6.46 14.20
CA VAL A 28 -4.87 5.43 13.21
C VAL A 28 -6.14 4.73 12.76
N LEU A 29 -6.40 4.77 11.45
CA LEU A 29 -7.46 4.05 10.79
C LEU A 29 -6.90 2.70 10.34
N LEU A 30 -7.26 1.63 11.06
CA LEU A 30 -6.79 0.28 10.82
C LEU A 30 -7.68 -0.41 9.78
N HIS A 31 -7.09 -0.88 8.69
CA HIS A 31 -7.79 -1.72 7.75
C HIS A 31 -7.30 -3.17 7.81
N GLY A 32 -8.25 -4.10 7.69
CA GLY A 32 -8.00 -5.54 7.59
C GLY A 32 -9.24 -6.30 7.12
N ARG A 33 -9.07 -7.56 6.70
CA ARG A 33 -10.16 -8.42 6.20
C ARG A 33 -11.00 -9.06 7.31
N SER A 34 -10.44 -9.24 8.51
CA SER A 34 -11.12 -9.90 9.64
C SER A 34 -11.51 -8.87 10.69
N ARG A 35 -12.81 -8.73 10.92
CA ARG A 35 -13.38 -7.91 12.00
C ARG A 35 -12.86 -8.34 13.37
N GLU A 36 -12.73 -9.66 13.59
CA GLU A 36 -12.25 -10.22 14.86
C GLU A 36 -10.79 -9.82 15.12
N LYS A 37 -9.90 -9.98 14.11
CA LYS A 37 -8.49 -9.57 14.23
C LYS A 37 -8.35 -8.07 14.46
N LEU A 38 -9.11 -7.25 13.74
CA LEU A 38 -9.10 -5.79 13.92
C LEU A 38 -9.49 -5.42 15.35
N ARG A 39 -10.55 -6.06 15.90
CA ARG A 39 -10.97 -5.81 17.29
C ARG A 39 -9.88 -6.19 18.29
N ALA A 40 -9.27 -7.37 18.14
CA ALA A 40 -8.19 -7.81 19.03
C ALA A 40 -6.97 -6.88 18.97
N VAL A 41 -6.60 -6.42 17.77
CA VAL A 41 -5.51 -5.43 17.58
C VAL A 41 -5.87 -4.10 18.27
N THR A 42 -7.08 -3.59 18.07
CA THR A 42 -7.52 -2.35 18.72
C THR A 42 -7.46 -2.46 20.25
N GLU A 43 -7.98 -3.55 20.83
CA GLU A 43 -7.92 -3.80 22.26
C GLU A 43 -6.46 -3.80 22.75
N THR A 44 -5.55 -4.40 22.02
CA THR A 44 -4.11 -4.42 22.36
C THR A 44 -3.46 -3.03 22.29
N LEU A 45 -3.75 -2.27 21.24
CA LEU A 45 -3.12 -0.94 21.04
C LEU A 45 -3.61 0.11 22.01
N GLN A 46 -4.82 -0.03 22.56
CA GLN A 46 -5.41 0.91 23.51
C GLN A 46 -4.99 0.71 24.96
N VAL A 47 -4.19 -0.32 25.27
CA VAL A 47 -3.71 -0.58 26.65
C VAL A 47 -2.64 0.40 27.11
N SER A 48 -1.90 1.04 26.19
CA SER A 48 -0.82 1.98 26.54
C SER A 48 -1.36 3.28 27.13
N PRO A 49 -0.66 3.94 28.07
CA PRO A 49 -1.06 5.25 28.58
C PRO A 49 -1.03 6.32 27.48
N GLY A 50 -2.16 7.02 27.25
CA GLY A 50 -2.27 8.09 26.27
C GLY A 50 -2.18 7.68 24.81
N PRO A 51 -2.75 6.53 24.39
CA PRO A 51 -2.70 6.09 22.99
C PRO A 51 -3.51 7.04 22.11
N GLY A 52 -3.08 7.15 20.84
CA GLY A 52 -3.90 7.82 19.83
C GLY A 52 -5.21 7.06 19.56
N PRO A 53 -6.26 7.73 19.09
CA PRO A 53 -7.51 7.08 18.71
C PRO A 53 -7.32 6.03 17.61
N VAL A 54 -8.03 4.90 17.72
CA VAL A 54 -8.00 3.80 16.75
C VAL A 54 -9.40 3.56 16.20
N GLU A 55 -9.50 3.45 14.87
CA GLU A 55 -10.74 3.16 14.16
C GLU A 55 -10.55 1.95 13.23
N ASN A 56 -11.58 1.11 13.10
CA ASN A 56 -11.49 -0.12 12.33
C ASN A 56 -12.31 -0.06 11.06
N TYR A 57 -11.69 -0.48 9.95
CA TYR A 57 -12.31 -0.61 8.64
C TYR A 57 -12.10 -2.04 8.11
N VAL A 58 -13.19 -2.71 7.76
CA VAL A 58 -13.17 -4.08 7.23
C VAL A 58 -13.43 -4.02 5.73
N ALA A 59 -12.51 -4.53 4.92
CA ALA A 59 -12.68 -4.70 3.49
C ALA A 59 -11.75 -5.80 2.96
N ASP A 60 -12.14 -6.48 1.88
CA ASP A 60 -11.27 -7.35 1.13
C ASP A 60 -10.75 -6.62 -0.12
N LEU A 61 -9.45 -6.26 -0.11
CA LEU A 61 -8.82 -5.54 -1.22
C LEU A 61 -8.68 -6.38 -2.51
N SER A 62 -9.01 -7.66 -2.47
CA SER A 62 -9.12 -8.49 -3.68
C SER A 62 -10.43 -8.27 -4.44
N ARG A 63 -11.36 -7.49 -3.90
CA ARG A 63 -12.68 -7.18 -4.45
C ARG A 63 -12.85 -5.67 -4.63
N LEU A 64 -12.80 -5.20 -5.85
CA LEU A 64 -12.76 -3.76 -6.15
C LEU A 64 -13.98 -3.01 -5.62
N VAL A 65 -15.16 -3.64 -5.59
CA VAL A 65 -16.38 -3.05 -4.99
C VAL A 65 -16.24 -2.82 -3.48
N GLU A 66 -15.49 -3.68 -2.78
CA GLU A 66 -15.21 -3.47 -1.36
C GLU A 66 -14.19 -2.36 -1.13
N VAL A 67 -13.24 -2.16 -2.06
CA VAL A 67 -12.32 -1.01 -2.03
C VAL A 67 -13.08 0.30 -2.20
N GLU A 68 -14.05 0.36 -3.12
CA GLU A 68 -14.93 1.53 -3.30
C GLU A 68 -15.75 1.81 -2.02
N SER A 69 -16.39 0.78 -1.45
CA SER A 69 -17.17 0.92 -0.22
C SER A 69 -16.30 1.36 0.96
N PHE A 70 -15.08 0.87 1.05
CA PHE A 70 -14.11 1.25 2.06
C PHE A 70 -13.70 2.72 1.94
N ALA A 71 -13.38 3.17 0.72
CA ALA A 71 -13.08 4.57 0.48
C ALA A 71 -14.28 5.48 0.82
N ALA A 72 -15.49 5.10 0.39
CA ALA A 72 -16.72 5.83 0.70
C ALA A 72 -16.97 5.97 2.21
N ALA A 73 -16.76 4.89 2.98
CA ALA A 73 -16.91 4.91 4.44
C ALA A 73 -15.91 5.85 5.14
N ILE A 74 -14.71 6.01 4.58
CA ILE A 74 -13.73 6.98 5.08
C ILE A 74 -14.16 8.41 4.72
N LEU A 75 -14.55 8.65 3.46
CA LEU A 75 -15.01 9.96 2.98
C LEU A 75 -16.25 10.46 3.74
N GLU A 76 -17.16 9.57 4.14
CA GLU A 76 -18.34 9.94 4.93
C GLU A 76 -17.98 10.39 6.35
N LYS A 77 -16.89 9.85 6.93
CA LYS A 77 -16.56 10.02 8.35
C LYS A 77 -15.45 11.02 8.62
N HIS A 78 -14.63 11.31 7.64
CA HIS A 78 -13.45 12.15 7.79
C HIS A 78 -13.40 13.25 6.73
N ASP A 79 -13.11 14.47 7.17
CA ASP A 79 -12.91 15.64 6.30
C ASP A 79 -11.43 15.81 5.90
N HIS A 80 -10.52 15.06 6.55
CA HIS A 80 -9.08 15.15 6.34
C HIS A 80 -8.34 13.87 6.72
N LEU A 81 -7.34 13.55 5.90
CA LEU A 81 -6.29 12.58 6.18
C LEU A 81 -4.92 13.24 6.04
N ASP A 82 -4.00 12.91 6.94
CA ASP A 82 -2.60 13.34 6.83
C ASP A 82 -1.76 12.33 6.04
N VAL A 83 -2.01 11.02 6.24
CA VAL A 83 -1.19 9.96 5.64
C VAL A 83 -2.05 8.76 5.25
N ILE A 84 -1.75 8.20 4.07
CA ILE A 84 -2.22 6.87 3.64
C ILE A 84 -0.99 5.98 3.52
N ILE A 85 -0.99 4.83 4.23
CA ILE A 85 0.03 3.80 4.10
C ILE A 85 -0.60 2.58 3.44
N ASN A 86 -0.35 2.41 2.15
CA ASN A 86 -0.73 1.23 1.37
C ASN A 86 0.26 0.09 1.66
N ASN A 87 0.08 -0.55 2.83
CA ASN A 87 0.94 -1.63 3.31
C ASN A 87 0.42 -3.02 2.94
N ALA A 88 -0.90 -3.20 2.77
CA ALA A 88 -1.46 -4.50 2.42
C ALA A 88 -0.77 -5.09 1.18
N GLY A 89 -0.41 -6.37 1.25
CA GLY A 89 0.23 -7.07 0.15
C GLY A 89 0.12 -8.58 0.29
N VAL A 90 0.15 -9.28 -0.84
CA VAL A 90 0.12 -10.73 -0.92
C VAL A 90 1.22 -11.21 -1.88
N TYR A 91 1.82 -12.36 -1.55
CA TYR A 91 2.79 -13.06 -2.40
C TYR A 91 2.17 -14.30 -3.02
N SER A 92 1.62 -15.18 -2.18
CA SER A 92 1.02 -16.44 -2.59
C SER A 92 -0.31 -16.65 -1.86
N ALA A 93 -1.24 -17.33 -2.51
CA ALA A 93 -2.48 -17.78 -1.92
C ALA A 93 -2.99 -19.05 -2.65
N PRO A 94 -3.81 -19.88 -1.97
CA PRO A 94 -4.39 -21.09 -2.59
C PRO A 94 -5.22 -20.80 -3.85
N ILE A 95 -5.83 -19.61 -3.91
CA ILE A 95 -6.59 -19.12 -5.05
C ILE A 95 -5.90 -17.88 -5.59
N ALA A 96 -5.33 -17.98 -6.77
CA ALA A 96 -4.56 -16.90 -7.39
C ALA A 96 -5.41 -15.90 -8.17
N THR A 97 -6.67 -16.25 -8.51
CA THR A 97 -7.59 -15.38 -9.26
C THR A 97 -8.70 -14.87 -8.36
N THR A 98 -8.96 -13.57 -8.38
CA THR A 98 -10.03 -12.93 -7.62
C THR A 98 -11.41 -13.16 -8.23
N SER A 99 -12.49 -12.82 -7.50
CA SER A 99 -13.86 -12.81 -8.05
C SER A 99 -14.01 -11.87 -9.26
N ASP A 100 -13.16 -10.83 -9.34
CA ASP A 100 -13.17 -9.87 -10.44
C ASP A 100 -12.39 -10.37 -11.67
N GLY A 101 -11.85 -11.62 -11.60
CA GLY A 101 -11.08 -12.25 -12.68
C GLY A 101 -9.65 -11.71 -12.82
N LEU A 102 -9.12 -11.04 -11.80
CA LEU A 102 -7.77 -10.50 -11.77
C LEU A 102 -6.82 -11.46 -11.04
N ASP A 103 -5.53 -11.41 -11.38
CA ASP A 103 -4.53 -12.02 -10.52
C ASP A 103 -4.52 -11.34 -9.14
N LEU A 104 -4.52 -12.14 -8.07
CA LEU A 104 -4.62 -11.66 -6.70
C LEU A 104 -3.53 -10.65 -6.34
N ARG A 105 -2.29 -10.82 -6.86
CA ARG A 105 -1.17 -9.91 -6.59
C ARG A 105 -1.38 -8.57 -7.26
N PHE A 106 -1.82 -8.54 -8.51
CA PHE A 106 -2.18 -7.29 -9.18
C PHE A 106 -3.37 -6.60 -8.50
N ALA A 107 -4.40 -7.37 -8.14
CA ALA A 107 -5.58 -6.80 -7.46
C ALA A 107 -5.18 -6.12 -6.15
N VAL A 108 -4.49 -6.84 -5.24
CA VAL A 108 -4.20 -6.37 -3.87
C VAL A 108 -3.00 -5.44 -3.79
N ASN A 109 -1.91 -5.74 -4.54
CA ASN A 109 -0.66 -4.98 -4.41
C ASN A 109 -0.60 -3.74 -5.31
N THR A 110 -1.45 -3.67 -6.37
CA THR A 110 -1.35 -2.64 -7.40
C THR A 110 -2.64 -1.87 -7.59
N ILE A 111 -3.75 -2.56 -7.93
CA ILE A 111 -4.99 -1.93 -8.38
C ILE A 111 -5.77 -1.36 -7.18
N ALA A 112 -5.92 -2.13 -6.11
CA ALA A 112 -6.62 -1.68 -4.91
C ALA A 112 -5.97 -0.45 -4.26
N PRO A 113 -4.63 -0.39 -4.03
CA PRO A 113 -4.00 0.81 -3.49
C PRO A 113 -4.08 2.00 -4.44
N TYR A 114 -4.06 1.80 -5.76
CA TYR A 114 -4.31 2.86 -6.73
C TYR A 114 -5.72 3.42 -6.60
N LEU A 115 -6.74 2.55 -6.65
CA LEU A 115 -8.15 2.92 -6.52
C LEU A 115 -8.42 3.66 -5.20
N LEU A 116 -7.98 3.07 -4.08
CA LEU A 116 -8.12 3.66 -2.75
C LEU A 116 -7.48 5.05 -2.68
N THR A 117 -6.25 5.17 -3.16
CA THR A 117 -5.53 6.45 -3.20
C THR A 117 -6.32 7.48 -4.00
N LYS A 118 -6.75 7.16 -5.22
CA LYS A 118 -7.52 8.08 -6.08
C LYS A 118 -8.82 8.54 -5.41
N ARG A 119 -9.55 7.64 -4.75
CA ARG A 119 -10.80 8.00 -4.07
C ARG A 119 -10.57 8.91 -2.86
N LEU A 120 -9.44 8.72 -2.15
CA LEU A 120 -9.13 9.45 -0.93
C LEU A 120 -8.27 10.72 -1.15
N LEU A 121 -7.79 10.99 -2.37
CA LEU A 121 -7.08 12.24 -2.69
C LEU A 121 -7.79 13.51 -2.20
N PRO A 122 -9.13 13.63 -2.28
CA PRO A 122 -9.81 14.83 -1.78
C PRO A 122 -9.63 15.10 -0.28
N LEU A 123 -9.25 14.10 0.51
CA LEU A 123 -8.97 14.26 1.95
C LEU A 123 -7.51 14.65 2.24
N LEU A 124 -6.63 14.60 1.25
CA LEU A 124 -5.21 14.92 1.39
C LEU A 124 -4.95 16.34 0.84
N ASN A 125 -4.21 17.12 1.61
CA ASN A 125 -3.66 18.42 1.14
C ASN A 125 -2.21 18.26 0.64
N THR A 126 -1.55 19.35 0.32
CA THR A 126 -0.15 19.38 -0.14
C THR A 126 0.86 18.91 0.91
N GLU A 127 0.50 18.90 2.19
CA GLU A 127 1.32 18.35 3.28
C GLU A 127 1.02 16.86 3.54
N GLY A 128 -0.02 16.34 2.89
CA GLY A 128 -0.43 14.94 2.97
C GLY A 128 0.60 14.00 2.33
N ARG A 129 0.56 12.73 2.73
CA ARG A 129 1.48 11.71 2.21
C ARG A 129 0.77 10.43 1.84
N VAL A 130 1.14 9.84 0.72
CA VAL A 130 0.77 8.48 0.31
C VAL A 130 2.04 7.64 0.24
N ILE A 131 2.11 6.61 1.06
CA ILE A 131 3.26 5.71 1.16
C ILE A 131 2.85 4.35 0.62
N ASN A 132 3.43 3.97 -0.50
CA ASN A 132 3.16 2.71 -1.17
C ASN A 132 4.25 1.70 -0.87
N LEU A 133 3.91 0.57 -0.23
CA LEU A 133 4.88 -0.49 0.04
C LEU A 133 5.22 -1.23 -1.25
N SER A 134 6.35 -0.85 -1.82
CA SER A 134 7.00 -1.53 -2.93
C SER A 134 7.84 -2.72 -2.43
N SER A 135 8.83 -3.11 -3.20
CA SER A 135 9.77 -4.19 -2.90
C SER A 135 11.04 -3.97 -3.72
N ALA A 136 12.14 -4.59 -3.31
CA ALA A 136 13.32 -4.76 -4.15
C ALA A 136 13.06 -5.75 -5.32
N ALA A 137 12.11 -6.68 -5.15
CA ALA A 137 11.68 -7.60 -6.20
C ALA A 137 10.77 -6.87 -7.19
N GLN A 138 11.32 -6.50 -8.35
CA GLN A 138 10.62 -5.82 -9.45
C GLN A 138 10.99 -6.47 -10.77
N SER A 139 10.01 -6.68 -11.67
CA SER A 139 10.20 -7.17 -13.03
C SER A 139 9.23 -6.50 -14.01
N PRO A 140 9.58 -6.41 -15.32
CA PRO A 140 8.77 -5.75 -16.33
C PRO A 140 7.33 -6.26 -16.34
N VAL A 141 6.37 -5.34 -16.38
CA VAL A 141 4.94 -5.65 -16.29
C VAL A 141 4.41 -6.15 -17.63
N ASP A 142 3.80 -7.33 -17.60
CA ASP A 142 2.98 -7.84 -18.68
C ASP A 142 1.54 -7.36 -18.54
N LEU A 143 1.09 -6.56 -19.49
CA LEU A 143 -0.25 -5.96 -19.45
C LEU A 143 -1.37 -6.99 -19.53
N GLU A 144 -1.17 -8.12 -20.25
CA GLU A 144 -2.18 -9.19 -20.29
C GLU A 144 -2.34 -9.87 -18.93
N SER A 145 -1.25 -10.01 -18.18
CA SER A 145 -1.31 -10.52 -16.80
C SER A 145 -1.95 -9.52 -15.85
N LEU A 146 -1.68 -8.22 -16.01
CA LEU A 146 -2.32 -7.15 -15.23
C LEU A 146 -3.84 -7.13 -15.47
N ARG A 147 -4.30 -7.34 -16.70
CA ARG A 147 -5.72 -7.44 -17.08
C ARG A 147 -6.40 -8.73 -16.59
N GLY A 148 -5.63 -9.72 -16.12
CA GLY A 148 -6.12 -11.06 -15.75
C GLY A 148 -6.27 -12.04 -16.90
N ASN A 149 -5.82 -11.70 -18.10
CA ASN A 149 -5.95 -12.52 -19.31
C ASN A 149 -4.87 -13.61 -19.41
N ARG A 150 -3.73 -13.43 -18.75
CA ARG A 150 -2.61 -14.37 -18.77
C ARG A 150 -2.15 -14.74 -17.36
N PRO A 151 -2.26 -16.03 -16.97
CA PRO A 151 -1.74 -16.48 -15.68
C PRO A 151 -0.20 -16.53 -15.69
N ILE A 152 0.41 -16.18 -14.57
CA ILE A 152 1.86 -16.24 -14.33
C ILE A 152 2.11 -16.83 -12.93
N ASN A 153 3.34 -17.28 -12.65
CA ASN A 153 3.68 -17.85 -11.35
C ASN A 153 3.71 -16.80 -10.25
N ASP A 154 3.64 -17.23 -8.98
CA ASP A 154 3.52 -16.36 -7.82
C ASP A 154 4.64 -15.32 -7.71
N GLY A 155 5.91 -15.76 -7.91
CA GLY A 155 7.07 -14.87 -7.80
C GLY A 155 7.11 -13.80 -8.90
N GLU A 156 6.74 -14.18 -10.12
CA GLU A 156 6.66 -13.26 -11.26
C GLU A 156 5.50 -12.27 -11.09
N ALA A 157 4.32 -12.75 -10.71
CA ALA A 157 3.16 -11.90 -10.45
C ALA A 157 3.43 -10.90 -9.32
N TYR A 158 4.10 -11.35 -8.24
CA TYR A 158 4.50 -10.45 -7.16
C TYR A 158 5.46 -9.38 -7.65
N ALA A 159 6.56 -9.75 -8.33
CA ALA A 159 7.55 -8.80 -8.79
C ALA A 159 6.97 -7.78 -9.79
N GLN A 160 6.13 -8.23 -10.72
CA GLN A 160 5.42 -7.36 -11.65
C GLN A 160 4.42 -6.45 -10.93
N SER A 161 3.68 -6.94 -9.94
CA SER A 161 2.73 -6.12 -9.17
C SER A 161 3.46 -5.02 -8.38
N LYS A 162 4.65 -5.30 -7.84
CA LYS A 162 5.45 -4.31 -7.12
C LYS A 162 6.10 -3.27 -8.04
N LEU A 163 6.49 -3.67 -9.26
CA LEU A 163 6.90 -2.70 -10.26
C LEU A 163 5.72 -1.82 -10.72
N ALA A 164 4.56 -2.40 -11.03
CA ALA A 164 3.38 -1.62 -11.42
C ALA A 164 2.95 -0.61 -10.35
N LEU A 165 3.00 -0.99 -9.05
CA LEU A 165 2.81 -0.08 -7.92
C LEU A 165 3.81 1.08 -7.96
N THR A 166 5.08 0.80 -8.17
CA THR A 166 6.14 1.81 -8.23
C THR A 166 5.96 2.74 -9.43
N MET A 167 5.58 2.20 -10.59
CA MET A 167 5.32 2.96 -11.80
C MET A 167 4.15 3.93 -11.64
N TRP A 168 3.00 3.48 -11.13
CA TRP A 168 1.88 4.41 -10.93
C TRP A 168 2.15 5.41 -9.80
N THR A 169 2.96 5.06 -8.79
CA THR A 169 3.42 6.02 -7.76
C THR A 169 4.12 7.21 -8.42
N GLY A 170 5.11 6.97 -9.28
CA GLY A 170 5.82 8.01 -10.00
C GLY A 170 4.93 8.79 -10.98
N GLY A 171 4.09 8.07 -11.74
CA GLY A 171 3.19 8.68 -12.72
C GLY A 171 2.11 9.55 -12.08
N LEU A 172 1.48 9.10 -10.98
CA LEU A 172 0.48 9.88 -10.26
C LEU A 172 1.11 11.11 -9.58
N ALA A 173 2.29 10.95 -8.96
CA ALA A 173 3.04 12.07 -8.40
C ALA A 173 3.34 13.14 -9.46
N ALA A 174 3.82 12.73 -10.64
CA ALA A 174 4.11 13.64 -11.74
C ALA A 174 2.84 14.36 -12.25
N SER A 175 1.70 13.67 -12.30
CA SER A 175 0.44 14.26 -12.75
C SER A 175 -0.16 15.28 -11.78
N LEU A 176 0.07 15.10 -10.46
CA LEU A 176 -0.40 16.02 -9.44
C LEU A 176 0.54 17.21 -9.23
N GLY A 177 1.83 17.06 -9.54
CA GLY A 177 2.83 18.12 -9.36
C GLY A 177 2.88 18.66 -7.93
N ASP A 178 3.14 19.96 -7.80
CA ASP A 178 3.30 20.63 -6.50
C ASP A 178 1.98 20.91 -5.77
N ILE A 179 0.84 20.63 -6.39
CA ILE A 179 -0.49 20.87 -5.80
C ILE A 179 -1.06 19.62 -5.10
N GLY A 180 -0.41 18.47 -5.27
CA GLY A 180 -0.82 17.21 -4.66
C GLY A 180 -0.06 16.86 -3.38
N PRO A 181 -0.47 15.77 -2.70
CA PRO A 181 0.31 15.21 -1.60
C PRO A 181 1.62 14.60 -2.09
N VAL A 182 2.55 14.35 -1.19
CA VAL A 182 3.72 13.53 -1.47
C VAL A 182 3.30 12.09 -1.70
N ILE A 183 3.63 11.51 -2.85
CA ILE A 183 3.35 10.09 -3.17
C ILE A 183 4.69 9.39 -3.39
N ILE A 184 5.00 8.40 -2.55
CA ILE A 184 6.31 7.73 -2.53
C ILE A 184 6.17 6.21 -2.52
N ALA A 185 7.07 5.52 -3.24
CA ALA A 185 7.24 4.07 -3.15
C ALA A 185 8.39 3.73 -2.17
N VAL A 186 8.15 2.78 -1.27
CA VAL A 186 9.13 2.37 -0.24
C VAL A 186 9.33 0.86 -0.29
N ASN A 187 10.56 0.41 -0.53
CA ASN A 187 10.97 -0.94 -0.15
C ASN A 187 11.22 -0.96 1.36
N PRO A 188 10.43 -1.68 2.17
CA PRO A 188 10.55 -1.65 3.63
C PRO A 188 11.78 -2.42 4.16
N GLY A 189 12.49 -3.13 3.28
CA GLY A 189 13.61 -4.01 3.57
C GLY A 189 13.32 -5.46 3.19
N SER A 190 14.37 -6.15 2.75
CA SER A 190 14.31 -7.52 2.27
C SER A 190 14.22 -8.53 3.41
N PHE A 191 13.40 -9.56 3.21
CA PHE A 191 13.26 -10.72 4.11
C PHE A 191 12.87 -10.36 5.55
N LEU A 192 11.99 -9.38 5.75
CA LEU A 192 11.40 -9.09 7.06
C LEU A 192 10.52 -10.26 7.52
N GLY A 193 10.53 -10.59 8.82
CA GLY A 193 9.93 -11.80 9.42
C GLY A 193 8.40 -11.84 9.39
N SER A 194 7.78 -11.41 8.29
CA SER A 194 6.34 -11.49 8.06
C SER A 194 5.89 -12.92 7.76
N LYS A 195 4.59 -13.16 7.91
CA LYS A 195 3.97 -14.41 7.49
C LYS A 195 4.24 -14.71 6.01
N MET A 196 4.21 -13.68 5.15
CA MET A 196 4.54 -13.76 3.74
C MET A 196 5.92 -14.34 3.48
N VAL A 197 6.96 -13.85 4.16
CA VAL A 197 8.34 -14.35 4.01
C VAL A 197 8.48 -15.78 4.52
N LYS A 198 7.81 -16.10 5.62
CA LYS A 198 7.78 -17.45 6.18
C LYS A 198 7.16 -18.47 5.21
N GLU A 199 6.03 -18.11 4.60
CA GLU A 199 5.31 -18.98 3.66
C GLU A 199 6.02 -19.09 2.31
N ALA A 200 6.61 -18.00 1.80
CA ALA A 200 7.27 -17.99 0.51
C ALA A 200 8.67 -18.63 0.52
N TYR A 201 9.43 -18.44 1.60
CA TYR A 201 10.85 -18.79 1.66
C TYR A 201 11.22 -19.76 2.79
N GLY A 202 10.28 -20.12 3.69
CA GLY A 202 10.54 -20.99 4.84
C GLY A 202 11.50 -20.41 5.88
N MET A 203 11.73 -19.09 5.87
CA MET A 203 12.69 -18.39 6.73
C MET A 203 12.00 -17.66 7.87
N ALA A 204 12.68 -17.50 9.02
CA ALA A 204 12.17 -16.69 10.12
C ALA A 204 12.12 -15.18 9.75
N GLY A 205 13.03 -14.74 8.88
CA GLY A 205 13.19 -13.35 8.45
C GLY A 205 13.84 -12.45 9.50
N LYS A 206 14.10 -11.19 9.08
CA LYS A 206 14.64 -10.11 9.92
C LYS A 206 13.53 -9.49 10.78
N ASP A 207 13.90 -8.66 11.75
CA ASP A 207 12.98 -7.95 12.64
C ASP A 207 11.98 -7.06 11.84
N LEU A 208 10.69 -7.21 12.13
CA LEU A 208 9.61 -6.42 11.52
C LEU A 208 9.71 -4.93 11.86
N SER A 209 10.33 -4.60 13.02
CA SER A 209 10.53 -3.20 13.42
C SER A 209 11.35 -2.40 12.43
N ILE A 210 12.21 -3.02 11.61
CA ILE A 210 12.97 -2.38 10.52
C ILE A 210 11.99 -1.76 9.51
N GLY A 211 11.03 -2.54 9.03
CA GLY A 211 10.00 -2.06 8.12
C GLY A 211 9.06 -1.03 8.77
N ALA A 212 8.66 -1.27 10.02
CA ALA A 212 7.80 -0.34 10.75
C ALA A 212 8.50 1.01 11.01
N ASN A 213 9.81 1.01 11.26
CA ASN A 213 10.58 2.23 11.45
C ASN A 213 10.61 3.09 10.19
N ILE A 214 10.91 2.49 9.02
CA ILE A 214 10.94 3.28 7.79
C ILE A 214 9.56 3.79 7.41
N LEU A 215 8.47 3.02 7.61
CA LEU A 215 7.13 3.52 7.35
C LEU A 215 6.73 4.67 8.28
N THR A 216 7.11 4.58 9.55
CA THR A 216 6.90 5.67 10.53
C THR A 216 7.70 6.92 10.13
N ARG A 217 8.97 6.76 9.72
CA ARG A 217 9.80 7.87 9.20
C ARG A 217 9.17 8.49 7.96
N ALA A 218 8.78 7.69 6.97
CA ALA A 218 8.15 8.18 5.75
C ALA A 218 6.83 8.94 6.03
N ALA A 219 6.08 8.51 7.06
CA ALA A 219 4.85 9.17 7.47
C ALA A 219 5.07 10.51 8.17
N LEU A 220 6.14 10.66 8.96
CA LEU A 220 6.26 11.74 9.93
C LEU A 220 7.45 12.70 9.70
N ASN A 221 8.58 12.21 9.15
CA ASN A 221 9.82 12.99 9.11
C ASN A 221 9.89 13.91 7.88
N ASP A 222 10.54 15.05 8.05
CA ASP A 222 10.69 16.09 7.01
C ASP A 222 11.57 15.63 5.84
N GLU A 223 12.45 14.66 6.03
CA GLU A 223 13.28 14.08 4.96
C GLU A 223 12.47 13.55 3.77
N PHE A 224 11.20 13.17 4.01
CA PHE A 224 10.27 12.70 2.98
C PHE A 224 9.35 13.79 2.43
N ALA A 225 9.40 15.02 2.96
CA ALA A 225 8.48 16.10 2.56
C ALA A 225 8.62 16.51 1.07
N THR A 226 9.78 16.24 0.46
CA THR A 226 10.07 16.55 -0.96
C THR A 226 10.34 15.27 -1.77
N ALA A 227 9.80 14.13 -1.31
CA ALA A 227 10.09 12.83 -1.89
C ALA A 227 9.02 12.35 -2.90
N SER A 228 8.12 13.24 -3.35
CA SER A 228 7.05 12.86 -4.29
C SER A 228 7.63 12.25 -5.57
N GLY A 229 7.10 11.11 -5.98
CA GLY A 229 7.54 10.35 -7.15
C GLY A 229 8.82 9.54 -6.96
N LYS A 230 9.48 9.61 -5.80
CA LYS A 230 10.74 8.89 -5.54
C LYS A 230 10.49 7.47 -5.04
N TYR A 231 11.56 6.68 -5.11
CA TYR A 231 11.66 5.35 -4.52
C TYR A 231 12.69 5.37 -3.38
N PHE A 232 12.31 4.87 -2.21
CA PHE A 232 13.20 4.70 -1.07
C PHE A 232 13.52 3.22 -0.89
N ASP A 233 14.80 2.88 -0.86
CA ASP A 233 15.29 1.53 -0.62
C ASP A 233 15.83 1.39 0.80
N ASN A 234 15.08 0.75 1.68
CA ASN A 234 15.48 0.58 3.08
C ASN A 234 16.58 -0.48 3.28
N ASP A 235 16.92 -1.28 2.28
CA ASP A 235 18.10 -2.14 2.34
C ASP A 235 19.39 -1.32 2.16
N ALA A 236 19.32 -0.22 1.41
CA ALA A 236 20.39 0.76 1.23
C ALA A 236 20.28 1.96 2.20
N GLU A 237 19.16 2.08 2.91
CA GLU A 237 18.81 3.21 3.79
C GLU A 237 18.81 4.58 3.09
N ASP A 238 18.51 4.63 1.79
CA ASP A 238 18.57 5.86 0.99
C ASP A 238 17.53 5.87 -0.14
N PHE A 239 17.32 7.04 -0.74
CA PHE A 239 16.60 7.19 -2.00
C PHE A 239 17.41 6.55 -3.12
N GLY A 240 16.84 5.53 -3.75
CA GLY A 240 17.47 4.75 -4.79
C GLY A 240 16.75 4.85 -6.13
N TYR A 241 17.25 4.08 -7.09
CA TYR A 241 16.62 3.92 -8.39
C TYR A 241 15.79 2.63 -8.39
N PRO A 242 14.49 2.71 -8.70
CA PRO A 242 13.66 1.52 -8.94
C PRO A 242 14.06 0.86 -10.27
N HIS A 243 13.34 -0.18 -10.67
CA HIS A 243 13.48 -0.76 -12.02
C HIS A 243 13.38 0.34 -13.10
N PRO A 244 14.20 0.28 -14.18
CA PRO A 244 14.24 1.32 -15.23
C PRO A 244 12.88 1.69 -15.84
N ASP A 245 11.94 0.75 -15.91
CA ASP A 245 10.59 1.00 -16.41
C ASP A 245 9.81 2.02 -15.54
N ALA A 246 10.08 2.07 -14.24
CA ALA A 246 9.49 3.06 -13.34
C ALA A 246 10.13 4.46 -13.46
N LEU A 247 11.15 4.63 -14.28
CA LEU A 247 11.75 5.92 -14.65
C LEU A 247 11.33 6.37 -16.06
N ASN A 248 10.56 5.56 -16.78
CA ASN A 248 10.10 5.86 -18.12
C ASN A 248 8.67 6.42 -18.09
N ALA A 249 8.53 7.72 -18.38
CA ALA A 249 7.25 8.42 -18.31
C ALA A 249 6.16 7.78 -19.19
N ALA A 250 6.50 7.32 -20.40
CA ALA A 250 5.53 6.68 -21.29
C ALA A 250 5.05 5.33 -20.74
N LYS A 251 5.96 4.54 -20.16
CA LYS A 251 5.57 3.27 -19.53
C LYS A 251 4.75 3.49 -18.27
N MET A 252 5.08 4.49 -17.44
CA MET A 252 4.27 4.85 -16.27
C MET A 252 2.86 5.27 -16.66
N ALA A 253 2.72 6.13 -17.68
CA ALA A 253 1.41 6.55 -18.21
C ALA A 253 0.60 5.34 -18.70
N ASN A 254 1.22 4.44 -19.47
CA ASN A 254 0.56 3.24 -19.97
C ASN A 254 0.06 2.32 -18.84
N ILE A 255 0.83 2.13 -17.76
CA ILE A 255 0.37 1.36 -16.59
C ILE A 255 -0.85 2.00 -15.94
N ILE A 256 -0.87 3.33 -15.80
CA ILE A 256 -2.02 4.04 -15.25
C ILE A 256 -3.25 3.88 -16.16
N GLU A 257 -3.11 4.06 -17.46
CA GLU A 257 -4.18 3.87 -18.44
C GLU A 257 -4.76 2.45 -18.37
N GLU A 258 -3.91 1.44 -18.25
CA GLU A 258 -4.34 0.04 -18.14
C GLU A 258 -5.07 -0.23 -16.83
N ILE A 259 -4.60 0.31 -15.70
CA ILE A 259 -5.30 0.18 -14.42
C ILE A 259 -6.69 0.87 -14.50
N GLU A 260 -6.78 2.05 -15.08
CA GLU A 260 -8.06 2.76 -15.28
C GLU A 260 -9.02 1.98 -16.16
N ALA A 261 -8.51 1.37 -17.24
CA ALA A 261 -9.32 0.52 -18.13
C ALA A 261 -9.86 -0.71 -17.37
N VAL A 262 -9.03 -1.37 -16.56
CA VAL A 262 -9.45 -2.49 -15.70
C VAL A 262 -10.53 -2.04 -14.71
N LEU A 263 -10.31 -0.92 -14.01
CA LEU A 263 -11.27 -0.37 -13.05
C LEU A 263 -12.61 -0.04 -13.71
N SER A 264 -12.58 0.63 -14.87
CA SER A 264 -13.79 0.94 -15.63
C SER A 264 -14.56 -0.32 -16.02
N ALA A 265 -13.86 -1.35 -16.53
CA ALA A 265 -14.50 -2.59 -16.94
C ALA A 265 -15.10 -3.40 -15.78
N LYS A 266 -14.47 -3.37 -14.60
CA LYS A 266 -14.87 -4.21 -13.44
C LYS A 266 -15.84 -3.53 -12.48
N LEU A 267 -15.87 -2.19 -12.43
CA LEU A 267 -16.78 -1.44 -11.55
C LEU A 267 -18.07 -0.97 -12.25
N SER A 268 -18.13 -1.07 -13.58
CA SER A 268 -19.34 -0.74 -14.35
C SER A 268 -20.23 -1.96 -14.61
N ALA A 269 -19.82 -3.16 -14.23
CA ALA A 269 -20.54 -4.41 -14.37
C ALA A 269 -21.33 -4.74 -13.10
#